data_fd4073661afa72eb02187c14c1b5090d
#
_entry.id   fd4073661afa72eb02187c14c1b5090d
#
_cell.length_a   1.000
_cell.length_b   1.000
_cell.length_c   1.000
_cell.angle_alpha   90.00
_cell.angle_beta   90.00
_cell.angle_gamma   90.00
#
_symmetry.space_group_name_H-M   'P 1'
#
loop_
_entity.id
_entity.type
_entity.pdbx_description
1 polymer ?
#
loop_
_entity_poly.entity_id
_entity_poly.type
_entity_poly.pdbx_seq_one_letter_code
_entity_poly.pdbx_strand_id
1 'polypeptide(L)'
;IHSLVVVPLYWEKKIIGFYGVDNPPAESLDYVSDMLHIMGSFIVSSIRRRNLLRQLERMSYRDQLTQFGNRYAVDWFVEHEWNGEQIGVVYCDITGLKKVNDEQGHEAGDRLIIRACECLAGVFKGYGLYRIGGDEFLVLCLGIEEKDLREHVEKLRMDMKEHQVTMAVGMIWKERG
;
A
#
# COMPACT_ATOMS: atom_id res chain seq x y z
N ILE A 1 -37.87 -24.85 8.92
CA ILE A 1 -36.58 -25.46 9.32
C ILE A 1 -35.49 -24.64 8.65
N HIS A 2 -34.62 -24.04 9.44
CA HIS A 2 -33.44 -23.39 8.91
C HIS A 2 -32.37 -24.44 8.65
N SER A 3 -31.80 -24.46 7.46
CA SER A 3 -30.72 -25.38 7.07
C SER A 3 -29.47 -24.58 6.77
N LEU A 4 -28.28 -25.12 7.12
CA LEU A 4 -27.01 -24.52 6.87
C LEU A 4 -26.05 -25.59 6.32
N VAL A 5 -25.43 -25.30 5.18
CA VAL A 5 -24.34 -26.13 4.63
C VAL A 5 -23.04 -25.39 4.83
N VAL A 6 -22.11 -25.98 5.59
CA VAL A 6 -20.83 -25.39 5.91
C VAL A 6 -19.72 -26.33 5.49
N VAL A 7 -18.67 -25.79 4.85
CA VAL A 7 -17.46 -26.53 4.50
C VAL A 7 -16.23 -25.88 5.12
N PRO A 8 -15.28 -26.67 5.61
CA PRO A 8 -14.03 -26.15 6.12
C PRO A 8 -13.07 -25.74 5.00
N LEU A 9 -12.34 -24.68 5.20
CA LEU A 9 -11.21 -24.27 4.37
C LEU A 9 -9.93 -24.87 4.95
N TYR A 10 -9.22 -25.67 4.17
CA TYR A 10 -7.99 -26.34 4.59
C TYR A 10 -6.75 -25.67 4.00
N TRP A 11 -5.76 -25.46 4.83
CA TRP A 11 -4.40 -25.11 4.45
C TRP A 11 -3.41 -26.05 5.11
N GLU A 12 -2.61 -26.78 4.33
CA GLU A 12 -1.59 -27.73 4.83
C GLU A 12 -2.14 -28.67 5.92
N LYS A 13 -3.32 -29.25 5.67
CA LYS A 13 -4.06 -30.12 6.60
C LYS A 13 -4.59 -29.42 7.86
N LYS A 14 -4.47 -28.09 7.99
CA LYS A 14 -5.07 -27.31 9.08
C LYS A 14 -6.31 -26.57 8.58
N ILE A 15 -7.33 -26.51 9.41
CA ILE A 15 -8.52 -25.70 9.15
C ILE A 15 -8.16 -24.26 9.42
N ILE A 16 -8.32 -23.37 8.41
CA ILE A 16 -8.07 -21.93 8.48
C ILE A 16 -9.34 -21.11 8.58
N GLY A 17 -10.49 -21.74 8.37
CA GLY A 17 -11.79 -21.08 8.45
C GLY A 17 -12.89 -21.98 7.95
N PHE A 18 -14.09 -21.44 7.97
CA PHE A 18 -15.30 -22.09 7.46
C PHE A 18 -16.06 -21.08 6.62
N TYR A 19 -16.81 -21.58 5.64
CA TYR A 19 -17.78 -20.78 4.93
C TYR A 19 -18.95 -21.66 4.48
N GLY A 20 -20.09 -21.06 4.16
CA GLY A 20 -21.27 -21.84 3.88
C GLY A 20 -22.41 -21.02 3.27
N VAL A 21 -23.50 -21.70 3.02
CA VAL A 21 -24.76 -21.15 2.51
C VAL A 21 -25.87 -21.43 3.51
N ASP A 22 -26.62 -20.38 3.85
CA ASP A 22 -27.80 -20.47 4.70
C ASP A 22 -29.05 -20.75 3.86
N ASN A 23 -29.90 -21.65 4.36
CA ASN A 23 -31.17 -22.07 3.74
C ASN A 23 -31.10 -22.47 2.25
N PRO A 24 -30.15 -23.34 1.83
CA PRO A 24 -30.18 -23.85 0.46
C PRO A 24 -31.46 -24.69 0.24
N PRO A 25 -32.03 -24.71 -0.99
CA PRO A 25 -33.14 -25.60 -1.33
C PRO A 25 -32.77 -27.06 -1.07
N ALA A 26 -33.68 -27.84 -0.48
CA ALA A 26 -33.40 -29.22 -0.11
C ALA A 26 -32.98 -30.10 -1.31
N GLU A 27 -33.49 -29.80 -2.49
CA GLU A 27 -33.20 -30.51 -3.75
C GLU A 27 -31.80 -30.28 -4.29
N SER A 28 -31.09 -29.23 -3.77
CA SER A 28 -29.76 -28.81 -4.25
C SER A 28 -28.63 -29.04 -3.23
N LEU A 29 -28.89 -29.71 -2.12
CA LEU A 29 -27.92 -29.89 -1.04
C LEU A 29 -26.61 -30.53 -1.50
N ASP A 30 -26.67 -31.63 -2.27
CA ASP A 30 -25.46 -32.30 -2.77
C ASP A 30 -24.69 -31.40 -3.73
N TYR A 31 -25.39 -30.77 -4.66
CA TYR A 31 -24.81 -29.84 -5.62
C TYR A 31 -24.18 -28.62 -4.93
N VAL A 32 -24.84 -28.06 -3.92
CA VAL A 32 -24.34 -26.94 -3.13
C VAL A 32 -23.07 -27.34 -2.37
N SER A 33 -23.02 -28.53 -1.79
CA SER A 33 -21.82 -29.04 -1.11
C SER A 33 -20.64 -29.15 -2.05
N ASP A 34 -20.79 -29.74 -3.22
CA ASP A 34 -19.73 -29.90 -4.21
C ASP A 34 -19.24 -28.54 -4.73
N MET A 35 -20.17 -27.62 -5.02
CA MET A 35 -19.85 -26.27 -5.44
C MET A 35 -19.05 -25.52 -4.36
N LEU A 36 -19.44 -25.63 -3.09
CA LEU A 36 -18.70 -25.03 -1.97
C LEU A 36 -17.29 -25.63 -1.87
N HIS A 37 -17.11 -26.93 -2.02
CA HIS A 37 -15.77 -27.52 -2.01
C HIS A 37 -14.87 -26.96 -3.13
N ILE A 38 -15.39 -26.82 -4.35
CA ILE A 38 -14.67 -26.21 -5.47
C ILE A 38 -14.33 -24.74 -5.16
N MET A 39 -15.31 -23.94 -4.73
CA MET A 39 -15.09 -22.54 -4.36
C MET A 39 -14.09 -22.40 -3.21
N GLY A 40 -14.13 -23.32 -2.23
CA GLY A 40 -13.18 -23.34 -1.12
C GLY A 40 -11.73 -23.47 -1.58
N SER A 41 -11.48 -24.31 -2.57
CA SER A 41 -10.14 -24.47 -3.14
C SER A 41 -9.65 -23.19 -3.85
N PHE A 42 -10.52 -22.46 -4.54
CA PHE A 42 -10.21 -21.15 -5.13
C PHE A 42 -9.92 -20.09 -4.07
N ILE A 43 -10.70 -20.04 -2.99
CA ILE A 43 -10.48 -19.11 -1.87
C ILE A 43 -9.10 -19.34 -1.25
N VAL A 44 -8.79 -20.59 -0.90
CA VAL A 44 -7.49 -20.97 -0.31
C VAL A 44 -6.34 -20.65 -1.28
N SER A 45 -6.48 -20.95 -2.55
CA SER A 45 -5.48 -20.65 -3.58
C SER A 45 -5.23 -19.14 -3.71
N SER A 46 -6.29 -18.33 -3.67
CA SER A 46 -6.21 -16.88 -3.72
C SER A 46 -5.52 -16.30 -2.47
N ILE A 47 -5.82 -16.81 -1.29
CA ILE A 47 -5.15 -16.43 -0.04
C ILE A 47 -3.65 -16.79 -0.12
N ARG A 48 -3.31 -17.99 -0.59
CA ARG A 48 -1.92 -18.44 -0.74
C ARG A 48 -1.14 -17.54 -1.69
N ARG A 49 -1.70 -17.27 -2.88
CA ARG A 49 -1.08 -16.38 -3.87
C ARG A 49 -0.81 -14.99 -3.29
N ARG A 50 -1.79 -14.41 -2.60
CA ARG A 50 -1.65 -13.10 -1.94
C ARG A 50 -0.55 -13.10 -0.88
N ASN A 51 -0.45 -14.17 -0.06
CA ASN A 51 0.59 -14.27 0.96
C ASN A 51 1.99 -14.42 0.37
N LEU A 52 2.14 -15.21 -0.71
CA LEU A 52 3.40 -15.33 -1.43
C LEU A 52 3.84 -14.01 -2.05
N LEU A 53 2.92 -13.27 -2.68
CA LEU A 53 3.21 -11.94 -3.23
C LEU A 53 3.68 -10.98 -2.13
N ARG A 54 3.00 -10.96 -0.99
CA ARG A 54 3.43 -10.15 0.17
C ARG A 54 4.82 -10.54 0.69
N GLN A 55 5.15 -11.83 0.70
CA GLN A 55 6.50 -12.27 1.08
C GLN A 55 7.56 -11.80 0.09
N LEU A 56 7.28 -11.85 -1.22
CA LEU A 56 8.18 -11.33 -2.26
C LEU A 56 8.35 -9.81 -2.15
N GLU A 57 7.27 -9.07 -1.90
CA GLU A 57 7.31 -7.61 -1.67
C GLU A 57 8.18 -7.26 -0.45
N ARG A 58 8.07 -8.01 0.65
CA ARG A 58 8.96 -7.85 1.83
C ARG A 58 10.42 -8.02 1.48
N MET A 59 10.75 -8.94 0.57
CA MET A 59 12.14 -9.19 0.16
C MET A 59 12.66 -8.10 -0.81
N SER A 60 11.79 -7.34 -1.45
CA SER A 60 12.18 -6.36 -2.48
C SER A 60 12.53 -4.98 -1.95
N TYR A 61 12.06 -4.53 -0.78
CA TYR A 61 12.20 -3.16 -0.23
C TYR A 61 11.89 -2.02 -1.22
N ARG A 62 11.45 -2.31 -2.44
CA ARG A 62 11.15 -1.35 -3.49
C ARG A 62 9.72 -1.49 -4.00
N ASP A 63 9.07 -0.35 -4.26
CA ASP A 63 7.82 -0.28 -5.01
C ASP A 63 8.10 -0.50 -6.51
N GLN A 64 7.34 -1.38 -7.15
CA GLN A 64 7.60 -1.78 -8.54
C GLN A 64 7.32 -0.66 -9.55
N LEU A 65 6.32 0.19 -9.30
CA LEU A 65 5.95 1.27 -10.20
C LEU A 65 6.92 2.45 -10.10
N THR A 66 7.23 2.85 -8.86
CA THR A 66 7.96 4.10 -8.60
C THR A 66 9.44 3.92 -8.33
N GLN A 67 9.87 2.70 -8.01
CA GLN A 67 11.23 2.37 -7.56
C GLN A 67 11.64 3.06 -6.23
N PHE A 68 10.73 3.78 -5.59
CA PHE A 68 10.92 4.26 -4.22
C PHE A 68 10.97 3.10 -3.23
N GLY A 69 11.41 3.33 -2.02
CA GLY A 69 11.24 2.35 -0.96
C GLY A 69 9.75 2.01 -0.78
N ASN A 70 9.45 0.76 -0.47
CA ASN A 70 8.09 0.37 -0.11
C ASN A 70 7.87 0.48 1.41
N ARG A 71 6.67 0.13 1.90
CA ARG A 71 6.35 0.15 3.33
C ARG A 71 7.33 -0.66 4.18
N TYR A 72 7.79 -1.81 3.68
CA TYR A 72 8.75 -2.64 4.40
C TYR A 72 10.14 -2.00 4.51
N ALA A 73 10.52 -1.19 3.53
CA ALA A 73 11.75 -0.39 3.60
C ALA A 73 11.67 0.69 4.70
N VAL A 74 10.48 1.27 4.94
CA VAL A 74 10.26 2.20 6.07
C VAL A 74 10.40 1.47 7.40
N ASP A 75 9.72 0.34 7.56
CA ASP A 75 9.78 -0.46 8.79
C ASP A 75 11.23 -0.86 9.10
N TRP A 76 11.96 -1.33 8.07
CA TRP A 76 13.37 -1.70 8.20
C TRP A 76 14.26 -0.51 8.58
N PHE A 77 14.05 0.66 7.95
CA PHE A 77 14.76 1.89 8.27
C PHE A 77 14.57 2.29 9.74
N VAL A 78 13.34 2.28 10.23
CA VAL A 78 13.02 2.64 11.61
C VAL A 78 13.65 1.69 12.61
N GLU A 79 13.70 0.39 12.29
CA GLU A 79 14.25 -0.64 13.19
C GLU A 79 15.78 -0.70 13.20
N HIS A 80 16.46 -0.34 12.09
CA HIS A 80 17.88 -0.64 11.91
C HIS A 80 18.76 0.60 11.61
N GLU A 81 18.21 1.63 10.97
CA GLU A 81 19.01 2.80 10.57
C GLU A 81 18.79 4.02 11.46
N TRP A 82 17.53 4.23 11.91
CA TRP A 82 17.25 5.40 12.72
C TRP A 82 17.65 5.20 14.18
N ASN A 83 18.63 5.96 14.64
CA ASN A 83 19.22 5.87 15.99
C ASN A 83 18.74 6.99 16.94
N GLY A 84 17.59 7.61 16.67
CA GLY A 84 17.06 8.73 17.47
C GLY A 84 17.64 10.09 17.12
N GLU A 85 18.39 10.20 16.01
CA GLU A 85 18.86 11.48 15.52
C GLU A 85 17.72 12.35 14.97
N GLN A 86 18.01 13.62 14.80
CA GLN A 86 17.13 14.63 14.22
C GLN A 86 16.55 14.16 12.88
N ILE A 87 15.23 14.27 12.73
CA ILE A 87 14.53 13.79 11.53
C ILE A 87 13.38 14.72 11.15
N GLY A 88 13.29 15.02 9.86
CA GLY A 88 12.10 15.55 9.22
C GLY A 88 11.32 14.46 8.53
N VAL A 89 10.00 14.45 8.70
CA VAL A 89 9.10 13.50 8.02
C VAL A 89 8.08 14.29 7.22
N VAL A 90 7.95 13.99 5.94
CA VAL A 90 6.90 14.55 5.08
C VAL A 90 6.00 13.42 4.60
N TYR A 91 4.70 13.57 4.83
CA TYR A 91 3.67 12.66 4.35
C TYR A 91 2.90 13.33 3.23
N CYS A 92 2.71 12.62 2.12
CA CYS A 92 1.97 13.11 0.96
C CYS A 92 0.93 12.08 0.53
N ASP A 93 -0.24 12.58 0.11
CA ASP A 93 -1.34 11.77 -0.40
C ASP A 93 -1.86 12.40 -1.70
N ILE A 94 -1.87 11.63 -2.81
CA ILE A 94 -2.30 12.14 -4.13
C ILE A 94 -3.81 12.35 -4.12
N THR A 95 -4.24 13.58 -4.29
CA THR A 95 -5.65 13.93 -4.35
C THR A 95 -6.25 13.55 -5.71
N GLY A 96 -7.34 12.79 -5.67
CA GLY A 96 -8.14 12.50 -6.86
C GLY A 96 -7.64 11.34 -7.72
N LEU A 97 -6.67 10.53 -7.27
CA LEU A 97 -6.18 9.35 -8.01
C LEU A 97 -7.33 8.40 -8.37
N LYS A 98 -8.26 8.14 -7.45
CA LYS A 98 -9.42 7.29 -7.72
C LYS A 98 -10.25 7.82 -8.87
N LYS A 99 -10.54 9.13 -8.91
CA LYS A 99 -11.30 9.76 -9.98
C LYS A 99 -10.61 9.62 -11.34
N VAL A 100 -9.29 9.81 -11.38
CA VAL A 100 -8.50 9.62 -12.61
C VAL A 100 -8.57 8.17 -13.07
N ASN A 101 -8.46 7.20 -12.17
CA ASN A 101 -8.59 5.78 -12.50
C ASN A 101 -9.99 5.44 -13.05
N ASP A 102 -11.04 5.95 -12.43
CA ASP A 102 -12.42 5.66 -12.82
C ASP A 102 -12.77 6.30 -14.17
N GLU A 103 -12.26 7.50 -14.47
CA GLU A 103 -12.56 8.25 -15.70
C GLU A 103 -11.64 7.94 -16.88
N GLN A 104 -10.35 7.64 -16.62
CA GLN A 104 -9.30 7.53 -17.65
C GLN A 104 -8.52 6.21 -17.62
N GLY A 105 -8.88 5.32 -16.69
CA GLY A 105 -8.24 4.00 -16.51
C GLY A 105 -6.95 4.03 -15.68
N HIS A 106 -6.52 2.84 -15.26
CA HIS A 106 -5.38 2.67 -14.37
C HIS A 106 -4.04 3.20 -14.92
N GLU A 107 -3.83 3.12 -16.23
CA GLU A 107 -2.61 3.69 -16.84
C GLU A 107 -2.49 5.22 -16.66
N ALA A 108 -3.63 5.92 -16.63
CA ALA A 108 -3.63 7.37 -16.36
C ALA A 108 -3.31 7.66 -14.89
N GLY A 109 -3.81 6.82 -13.98
CA GLY A 109 -3.44 6.88 -12.57
C GLY A 109 -1.97 6.58 -12.32
N ASP A 110 -1.40 5.58 -12.99
CA ASP A 110 0.02 5.27 -12.91
C ASP A 110 0.89 6.45 -13.37
N ARG A 111 0.52 7.12 -14.48
CA ARG A 111 1.19 8.36 -14.93
C ARG A 111 1.10 9.49 -13.90
N LEU A 112 -0.04 9.64 -13.21
CA LEU A 112 -0.18 10.63 -12.14
C LEU A 112 0.74 10.31 -10.96
N ILE A 113 0.83 9.05 -10.56
CA ILE A 113 1.74 8.56 -9.52
C ILE A 113 3.20 8.86 -9.88
N ILE A 114 3.61 8.57 -11.12
CA ILE A 114 4.99 8.83 -11.58
C ILE A 114 5.31 10.33 -11.53
N ARG A 115 4.42 11.20 -11.99
CA ARG A 115 4.63 12.67 -11.87
C ARG A 115 4.78 13.12 -10.42
N ALA A 116 3.98 12.56 -9.50
CA ALA A 116 4.13 12.85 -8.07
C ALA A 116 5.52 12.42 -7.55
N CYS A 117 6.03 11.27 -8.00
CA CYS A 117 7.38 10.81 -7.67
C CYS A 117 8.46 11.74 -8.23
N GLU A 118 8.30 12.25 -9.44
CA GLU A 118 9.24 13.20 -10.06
C GLU A 118 9.35 14.48 -9.23
N CYS A 119 8.21 15.05 -8.77
CA CYS A 119 8.19 16.19 -7.87
C CYS A 119 8.95 15.89 -6.56
N LEU A 120 8.63 14.76 -5.92
CA LEU A 120 9.27 14.36 -4.67
C LEU A 120 10.78 14.13 -4.84
N ALA A 121 11.19 13.42 -5.88
CA ALA A 121 12.59 13.14 -6.16
C ALA A 121 13.40 14.40 -6.54
N GLY A 122 12.76 15.35 -7.21
CA GLY A 122 13.39 16.63 -7.57
C GLY A 122 13.68 17.50 -6.35
N VAL A 123 12.75 17.52 -5.40
CA VAL A 123 12.85 18.37 -4.20
C VAL A 123 13.65 17.70 -3.09
N PHE A 124 13.41 16.43 -2.80
CA PHE A 124 14.01 15.71 -1.67
C PHE A 124 15.16 14.79 -2.10
N LYS A 125 15.97 15.26 -3.05
CA LYS A 125 17.16 14.53 -3.51
C LYS A 125 18.12 14.24 -2.37
N GLY A 126 18.48 12.96 -2.19
CA GLY A 126 19.41 12.51 -1.16
C GLY A 126 18.74 12.07 0.15
N TYR A 127 17.42 12.21 0.26
CA TYR A 127 16.63 11.72 1.39
C TYR A 127 15.91 10.41 1.06
N GLY A 128 15.39 9.75 2.09
CA GLY A 128 14.61 8.52 1.92
C GLY A 128 13.23 8.81 1.33
N LEU A 129 12.94 8.23 0.17
CA LEU A 129 11.66 8.37 -0.54
C LEU A 129 10.95 7.02 -0.56
N TYR A 130 9.70 7.00 -0.10
CA TYR A 130 8.94 5.77 0.06
C TYR A 130 7.50 5.93 -0.45
N ARG A 131 6.97 4.87 -1.07
CA ARG A 131 5.55 4.72 -1.38
C ARG A 131 4.97 3.68 -0.43
N ILE A 132 4.09 4.09 0.47
CA ILE A 132 3.58 3.26 1.57
C ILE A 132 2.15 2.77 1.34
N GLY A 133 1.47 3.32 0.35
CA GLY A 133 0.12 2.98 -0.07
C GLY A 133 -0.08 3.20 -1.57
N GLY A 134 -1.31 3.10 -2.05
CA GLY A 134 -1.65 3.33 -3.45
C GLY A 134 -1.33 4.74 -3.93
N ASP A 135 -1.70 5.74 -3.14
CA ASP A 135 -1.58 7.18 -3.35
C ASP A 135 -0.74 7.88 -2.27
N GLU A 136 -0.18 7.11 -1.32
CA GLU A 136 0.49 7.61 -0.12
C GLU A 136 2.01 7.52 -0.24
N PHE A 137 2.68 8.62 0.05
CA PHE A 137 4.13 8.73 0.07
C PHE A 137 4.65 9.22 1.41
N LEU A 138 5.84 8.78 1.76
CA LEU A 138 6.59 9.22 2.93
C LEU A 138 7.98 9.64 2.51
N VAL A 139 8.44 10.78 3.03
CA VAL A 139 9.83 11.24 2.90
C VAL A 139 10.46 11.28 4.28
N LEU A 140 11.63 10.68 4.42
CA LEU A 140 12.42 10.67 5.66
C LEU A 140 13.71 11.42 5.44
N CYS A 141 13.83 12.58 6.11
CA CYS A 141 14.95 13.50 5.99
C CYS A 141 15.78 13.44 7.27
N LEU A 142 16.79 12.55 7.31
CA LEU A 142 17.71 12.49 8.43
C LEU A 142 18.63 13.72 8.48
N GLY A 143 18.86 14.23 9.69
CA GLY A 143 19.78 15.33 9.92
C GLY A 143 19.33 16.68 9.36
N ILE A 144 18.09 16.80 8.85
CA ILE A 144 17.58 18.06 8.29
C ILE A 144 17.20 19.03 9.40
N GLU A 145 17.56 20.32 9.24
CA GLU A 145 17.05 21.37 10.10
C GLU A 145 15.57 21.68 9.82
N GLU A 146 14.82 22.10 10.85
CA GLU A 146 13.39 22.40 10.69
C GLU A 146 13.13 23.45 9.62
N LYS A 147 13.96 24.48 9.56
CA LYS A 147 13.87 25.54 8.56
C LYS A 147 14.00 25.01 7.15
N ASP A 148 15.02 24.17 6.92
CA ASP A 148 15.29 23.59 5.59
C ASP A 148 14.19 22.64 5.17
N LEU A 149 13.62 21.87 6.11
CA LEU A 149 12.45 21.02 5.84
C LEU A 149 11.24 21.85 5.36
N ARG A 150 10.98 22.98 6.02
CA ARG A 150 9.91 23.91 5.62
C ARG A 150 10.14 24.47 4.22
N GLU A 151 11.38 24.88 3.91
CA GLU A 151 11.76 25.37 2.59
C GLU A 151 11.57 24.29 1.51
N HIS A 152 11.94 23.04 1.78
CA HIS A 152 11.71 21.92 0.88
C HIS A 152 10.20 21.68 0.64
N VAL A 153 9.38 21.73 1.68
CA VAL A 153 7.92 21.57 1.54
C VAL A 153 7.31 22.70 0.70
N GLU A 154 7.73 23.93 0.88
CA GLU A 154 7.28 25.05 0.04
C GLU A 154 7.73 24.89 -1.42
N LYS A 155 8.96 24.45 -1.64
CA LYS A 155 9.45 24.13 -2.98
C LYS A 155 8.63 23.00 -3.63
N LEU A 156 8.30 21.94 -2.86
CA LEU A 156 7.42 20.87 -3.34
C LEU A 156 6.06 21.42 -3.78
N ARG A 157 5.44 22.31 -3.02
CA ARG A 157 4.16 22.93 -3.36
C ARG A 157 4.20 23.73 -4.67
N MET A 158 5.33 24.37 -4.98
CA MET A 158 5.54 25.07 -6.25
C MET A 158 5.71 24.06 -7.40
N ASP A 159 6.55 23.06 -7.20
CA ASP A 159 6.84 22.02 -8.20
C ASP A 159 5.59 21.20 -8.58
N MET A 160 4.76 20.88 -7.59
CA MET A 160 3.47 20.22 -7.81
C MET A 160 2.55 21.01 -8.76
N LYS A 161 2.51 22.35 -8.66
CA LYS A 161 1.72 23.21 -9.57
C LYS A 161 2.26 23.15 -10.99
N GLU A 162 3.56 23.21 -11.15
CA GLU A 162 4.23 23.14 -12.44
C GLU A 162 3.98 21.80 -13.15
N HIS A 163 4.01 20.70 -12.41
CA HIS A 163 3.77 19.34 -12.92
C HIS A 163 2.28 18.93 -12.94
N GLN A 164 1.36 19.83 -12.58
CA GLN A 164 -0.09 19.55 -12.54
C GLN A 164 -0.44 18.33 -11.65
N VAL A 165 0.24 18.24 -10.51
CA VAL A 165 -0.02 17.22 -9.48
C VAL A 165 -0.63 17.90 -8.26
N THR A 166 -1.63 17.27 -7.67
CA THR A 166 -2.22 17.73 -6.41
C THR A 166 -2.03 16.67 -5.34
N MET A 167 -1.34 17.04 -4.26
CA MET A 167 -1.17 16.19 -3.09
C MET A 167 -1.53 16.97 -1.81
N ALA A 168 -2.17 16.30 -0.87
CA ALA A 168 -2.21 16.74 0.51
C ALA A 168 -0.81 16.51 1.11
N VAL A 169 -0.24 17.53 1.74
CA VAL A 169 1.13 17.48 2.28
C VAL A 169 1.12 17.86 3.76
N GLY A 170 1.52 16.94 4.61
CA GLY A 170 1.80 17.13 6.02
C GLY A 170 3.28 16.96 6.33
N MET A 171 3.78 17.68 7.35
CA MET A 171 5.15 17.52 7.81
C MET A 171 5.24 17.54 9.33
N ILE A 172 6.22 16.83 9.84
CA ILE A 172 6.65 16.90 11.24
C ILE A 172 8.16 16.92 11.29
N TRP A 173 8.71 17.66 12.25
CA TRP A 173 10.13 17.65 12.54
C TRP A 173 10.35 17.28 14.00
N LYS A 174 11.36 16.48 14.24
CA LYS A 174 11.77 16.06 15.58
C LYS A 174 13.26 16.29 15.77
N GLU A 175 13.59 17.02 16.82
CA GLU A 175 14.96 17.17 17.30
C GLU A 175 15.50 15.84 17.82
N ARG A 176 16.82 15.75 17.91
CA ARG A 176 17.49 14.61 18.54
C ARG A 176 17.00 14.42 19.97
N GLY A 177 16.51 13.22 20.28
CA GLY A 177 16.03 12.85 21.61
C GLY A 177 17.12 12.24 22.48
#